data_2f98e4031aae84a36878a5cc84beb7e5
#
_entry.id   2f98e4031aae84a36878a5cc84beb7e5
#
_cell.length_a   1.000
_cell.length_b   1.000
_cell.length_c   1.000
_cell.angle_alpha   90.00
_cell.angle_beta   90.00
_cell.angle_gamma   90.00
#
_symmetry.space_group_name_H-M   'P 1'
#
loop_
_entity.id
_entity.type
_entity.pdbx_description
1 polymer ?
#
loop_
_entity_poly.entity_id
_entity_poly.type
_entity_poly.pdbx_seq_one_letter_code
_entity_poly.pdbx_strand_id
1 'polypeptide(L)'
;MRTDARLALIERTGKQGLGTAYQTAFRRVLAEGGDDCIVTMDADFSHDPAAVPALIAAAADHDLVVGSRYTTGGAISNWHPGRRLLSVGGNHYARLITRTPIRDLTSGFSCMRTDFLARVPFEDVRARGYAWWIALRTLFHRRGARIAEVPITFVERRLGRSKMSSNIVYEGLIEPWRISRRRSDDSPHG
;
A
#
# COMPACT_ATOMS: atom_id res chain seq x y z
N MET A 1 -15.80 28.26 -6.74
CA MET A 1 -15.21 26.95 -7.06
C MET A 1 -16.35 25.97 -7.30
N ARG A 2 -16.48 25.38 -8.49
CA ARG A 2 -17.48 24.32 -8.70
C ARG A 2 -17.00 23.08 -7.94
N THR A 3 -17.72 22.69 -6.93
CA THR A 3 -17.51 21.40 -6.24
C THR A 3 -18.02 20.28 -7.14
N ASP A 4 -17.14 19.42 -7.62
CA ASP A 4 -17.54 18.20 -8.31
C ASP A 4 -18.14 17.26 -7.27
N ALA A 5 -19.39 16.82 -7.47
CA ALA A 5 -20.11 15.95 -6.53
C ALA A 5 -19.46 14.56 -6.36
N ARG A 6 -18.53 14.20 -7.27
CA ARG A 6 -17.75 12.97 -7.18
C ARG A 6 -16.55 13.08 -6.23
N LEU A 7 -16.21 14.28 -5.76
CA LEU A 7 -15.10 14.55 -4.87
C LEU A 7 -15.58 14.67 -3.44
N ALA A 8 -15.00 13.93 -2.55
CA ALA A 8 -15.21 14.03 -1.12
C ALA A 8 -13.87 14.30 -0.41
N LEU A 9 -13.85 15.34 0.43
CA LEU A 9 -12.70 15.64 1.27
C LEU A 9 -12.93 15.06 2.66
N ILE A 10 -11.92 14.33 3.16
CA ILE A 10 -11.88 13.86 4.55
C ILE A 10 -10.84 14.67 5.30
N GLU A 11 -11.30 15.63 6.08
CA GLU A 11 -10.45 16.44 6.95
C GLU A 11 -10.20 15.72 8.28
N ARG A 12 -8.97 15.83 8.80
CA ARG A 12 -8.59 15.27 10.09
C ARG A 12 -7.99 16.36 10.97
N THR A 13 -8.20 16.25 12.28
CA THR A 13 -7.79 17.26 13.28
C THR A 13 -6.27 17.39 13.46
N GLY A 14 -5.44 16.62 12.71
CA GLY A 14 -3.99 16.70 12.75
C GLY A 14 -3.30 15.52 12.08
N LYS A 15 -1.97 15.50 12.14
CA LYS A 15 -1.14 14.41 11.58
C LYS A 15 -1.17 13.18 12.48
N GLN A 16 -2.04 12.25 12.17
CA GLN A 16 -2.19 10.99 12.92
C GLN A 16 -1.48 9.80 12.23
N GLY A 17 -0.74 10.05 11.16
CA GLY A 17 -0.02 9.06 10.39
C GLY A 17 -0.74 8.61 9.11
N LEU A 18 0.01 7.88 8.26
CA LEU A 18 -0.46 7.40 6.96
C LEU A 18 -1.56 6.34 7.13
N GLY A 19 -1.31 5.35 7.98
CA GLY A 19 -2.23 4.23 8.18
C GLY A 19 -3.62 4.66 8.62
N THR A 20 -3.71 5.57 9.61
CA THR A 20 -5.00 6.09 10.08
C THR A 20 -5.76 6.86 9.00
N ALA A 21 -5.05 7.49 8.03
CA ALA A 21 -5.70 8.15 6.90
C ALA A 21 -6.40 7.12 6.00
N TYR A 22 -5.70 6.05 5.65
CA TYR A 22 -6.26 4.97 4.84
C TYR A 22 -7.37 4.20 5.58
N GLN A 23 -7.18 3.89 6.86
CA GLN A 23 -8.22 3.25 7.68
C GLN A 23 -9.51 4.07 7.70
N THR A 24 -9.42 5.39 7.86
CA THR A 24 -10.59 6.28 7.82
C THR A 24 -11.28 6.27 6.45
N ALA A 25 -10.49 6.34 5.37
CA ALA A 25 -11.03 6.31 4.02
C ALA A 25 -11.68 4.95 3.68
N PHE A 26 -11.02 3.85 4.02
CA PHE A 26 -11.55 2.50 3.78
C PHE A 26 -12.85 2.26 4.55
N ARG A 27 -12.88 2.64 5.83
CA ARG A 27 -14.11 2.52 6.64
C ARG A 27 -15.27 3.30 6.01
N ARG A 28 -15.00 4.50 5.52
CA ARG A 28 -16.02 5.31 4.88
C ARG A 28 -16.55 4.66 3.60
N VAL A 29 -15.65 4.26 2.68
CA VAL A 29 -16.06 3.62 1.41
C VAL A 29 -16.80 2.31 1.66
N LEU A 30 -16.35 1.49 2.59
CA LEU A 30 -17.03 0.24 2.94
C LEU A 30 -18.42 0.48 3.57
N ALA A 31 -18.58 1.57 4.34
CA ALA A 31 -19.87 1.93 4.93
C ALA A 31 -20.85 2.52 3.91
N GLU A 32 -20.38 3.29 2.93
CA GLU A 32 -21.17 3.80 1.82
C GLU A 32 -21.61 2.68 0.87
N GLY A 33 -20.75 1.68 0.65
CA GLY A 33 -21.02 0.52 -0.20
C GLY A 33 -21.16 0.87 -1.68
N GLY A 34 -21.41 -0.15 -2.50
CA GLY A 34 -21.71 0.04 -3.93
C GLY A 34 -20.50 -0.01 -4.86
N ASP A 35 -19.27 0.04 -4.34
CA ASP A 35 -18.06 -0.05 -5.13
C ASP A 35 -17.47 -1.47 -5.14
N ASP A 36 -17.05 -1.95 -6.30
CA ASP A 36 -16.42 -3.27 -6.44
C ASP A 36 -14.96 -3.27 -5.99
N CYS A 37 -14.27 -2.14 -6.13
CA CYS A 37 -12.86 -2.00 -5.74
C CYS A 37 -12.50 -0.58 -5.32
N ILE A 38 -11.44 -0.46 -4.53
CA ILE A 38 -10.83 0.79 -4.09
C ILE A 38 -9.45 0.92 -4.71
N VAL A 39 -9.20 2.03 -5.40
CA VAL A 39 -7.85 2.39 -5.85
C VAL A 39 -7.24 3.40 -4.89
N THR A 40 -6.04 3.10 -4.39
CA THR A 40 -5.23 4.04 -3.61
C THR A 40 -4.13 4.63 -4.47
N MET A 41 -3.89 5.93 -4.37
CA MET A 41 -2.87 6.63 -5.16
C MET A 41 -2.40 7.88 -4.41
N ASP A 42 -1.10 8.19 -4.48
CA ASP A 42 -0.57 9.46 -3.96
C ASP A 42 -0.96 10.62 -4.89
N ALA A 43 -1.33 11.76 -4.31
CA ALA A 43 -1.79 12.95 -5.05
C ALA A 43 -0.65 13.93 -5.38
N ASP A 44 0.61 13.47 -5.42
CA ASP A 44 1.81 14.29 -5.64
C ASP A 44 2.42 14.11 -7.04
N PHE A 45 1.66 13.53 -7.96
CA PHE A 45 2.07 13.21 -9.33
C PHE A 45 3.23 12.22 -9.45
N SER A 46 3.56 11.49 -8.39
CA SER A 46 4.55 10.41 -8.45
C SER A 46 3.99 9.12 -9.08
N HIS A 47 2.69 8.95 -9.04
CA HIS A 47 1.94 7.87 -9.69
C HIS A 47 1.21 8.41 -10.93
N ASP A 48 1.32 7.70 -12.05
CA ASP A 48 0.61 8.04 -13.29
C ASP A 48 -0.83 7.52 -13.24
N PRO A 49 -1.85 8.40 -13.28
CA PRO A 49 -3.26 8.01 -13.34
C PRO A 49 -3.59 7.10 -14.54
N ALA A 50 -2.82 7.16 -15.62
CA ALA A 50 -3.00 6.30 -16.78
C ALA A 50 -2.82 4.81 -16.47
N ALA A 51 -2.19 4.45 -15.35
CA ALA A 51 -2.08 3.07 -14.89
C ALA A 51 -3.34 2.54 -14.15
N VAL A 52 -4.26 3.42 -13.73
CA VAL A 52 -5.48 3.02 -12.99
C VAL A 52 -6.32 1.99 -13.75
N PRO A 53 -6.61 2.13 -15.04
CA PRO A 53 -7.39 1.14 -15.78
C PRO A 53 -6.75 -0.27 -15.76
N ALA A 54 -5.42 -0.36 -15.82
CA ALA A 54 -4.72 -1.65 -15.77
C ALA A 54 -4.81 -2.31 -14.38
N LEU A 55 -4.77 -1.52 -13.29
CA LEU A 55 -4.97 -2.06 -11.94
C LEU A 55 -6.41 -2.56 -11.76
N ILE A 56 -7.41 -1.82 -12.24
CA ILE A 56 -8.82 -2.21 -12.15
C ILE A 56 -9.08 -3.48 -12.98
N ALA A 57 -8.56 -3.55 -14.21
CA ALA A 57 -8.70 -4.73 -15.05
C ALA A 57 -8.11 -5.98 -14.37
N ALA A 58 -6.94 -5.88 -13.74
CA ALA A 58 -6.34 -6.99 -13.02
C ALA A 58 -7.11 -7.37 -11.74
N ALA A 59 -7.86 -6.45 -11.14
CA ALA A 59 -8.69 -6.70 -9.96
C ALA A 59 -9.94 -7.57 -10.28
N ALA A 60 -10.28 -7.81 -11.55
CA ALA A 60 -11.31 -8.75 -11.93
C ALA A 60 -11.02 -10.18 -11.42
N ASP A 61 -9.74 -10.59 -11.46
CA ASP A 61 -9.28 -11.93 -11.07
C ASP A 61 -8.48 -11.96 -9.77
N HIS A 62 -8.21 -10.81 -9.16
CA HIS A 62 -7.34 -10.69 -7.98
C HIS A 62 -8.00 -9.82 -6.90
N ASP A 63 -7.75 -10.18 -5.65
CA ASP A 63 -8.30 -9.49 -4.48
C ASP A 63 -7.46 -8.26 -4.08
N LEU A 64 -6.15 -8.29 -4.44
CA LEU A 64 -5.22 -7.18 -4.28
C LEU A 64 -4.33 -7.07 -5.52
N VAL A 65 -4.31 -5.90 -6.15
CA VAL A 65 -3.39 -5.56 -7.24
C VAL A 65 -2.48 -4.44 -6.80
N VAL A 66 -1.17 -4.65 -6.89
CA VAL A 66 -0.16 -3.66 -6.48
C VAL A 66 0.48 -3.04 -7.71
N GLY A 67 0.43 -1.72 -7.83
CA GLY A 67 1.25 -0.99 -8.80
C GLY A 67 2.71 -1.05 -8.36
N SER A 68 3.50 -1.89 -9.04
CA SER A 68 4.84 -2.29 -8.62
C SER A 68 5.92 -1.63 -9.47
N ARG A 69 6.89 -1.05 -8.79
CA ARG A 69 8.12 -0.49 -9.39
C ARG A 69 9.16 -1.57 -9.70
N TYR A 70 8.99 -2.76 -9.12
CA TYR A 70 10.00 -3.83 -9.09
C TYR A 70 9.59 -5.10 -9.83
N THR A 71 8.39 -5.15 -10.38
CA THR A 71 8.00 -6.21 -11.31
C THR A 71 8.53 -5.91 -12.71
N THR A 72 8.56 -6.92 -13.59
CA THR A 72 9.02 -6.77 -14.99
C THR A 72 8.22 -5.68 -15.69
N GLY A 73 8.91 -4.70 -16.27
CA GLY A 73 8.29 -3.50 -16.88
C GLY A 73 8.09 -2.33 -15.92
N GLY A 74 8.26 -2.53 -14.60
CA GLY A 74 8.23 -1.44 -13.63
C GLY A 74 9.50 -0.59 -13.65
N ALA A 75 9.39 0.70 -13.35
CA ALA A 75 10.49 1.64 -13.41
C ALA A 75 10.43 2.70 -12.31
N ILE A 76 11.59 3.28 -12.02
CA ILE A 76 11.73 4.44 -11.12
C ILE A 76 12.56 5.48 -11.86
N SER A 77 12.01 6.67 -12.03
CA SER A 77 12.68 7.80 -12.63
C SER A 77 13.23 8.77 -11.59
N ASN A 78 14.41 9.33 -11.85
CA ASN A 78 15.02 10.42 -11.09
C ASN A 78 15.42 10.12 -9.64
N TRP A 79 15.54 8.84 -9.23
CA TRP A 79 16.09 8.52 -7.92
C TRP A 79 17.60 8.41 -7.94
N HIS A 80 18.25 8.93 -6.90
CA HIS A 80 19.65 8.67 -6.64
C HIS A 80 19.91 7.15 -6.46
N PRO A 81 20.99 6.58 -7.03
CA PRO A 81 21.26 5.15 -6.98
C PRO A 81 21.23 4.54 -5.56
N GLY A 82 21.79 5.24 -4.57
CA GLY A 82 21.77 4.79 -3.17
C GLY A 82 20.35 4.66 -2.59
N ARG A 83 19.44 5.59 -2.93
CA ARG A 83 18.03 5.51 -2.53
C ARG A 83 17.33 4.31 -3.19
N ARG A 84 17.63 4.08 -4.47
CA ARG A 84 17.08 2.93 -5.20
C ARG A 84 17.55 1.61 -4.57
N LEU A 85 18.85 1.49 -4.28
CA LEU A 85 19.42 0.31 -3.64
C LEU A 85 18.78 0.06 -2.26
N LEU A 86 18.64 1.09 -1.43
CA LEU A 86 18.00 0.98 -0.12
C LEU A 86 16.53 0.55 -0.23
N SER A 87 15.80 1.07 -1.20
CA SER A 87 14.38 0.72 -1.39
C SER A 87 14.21 -0.71 -1.91
N VAL A 88 15.02 -1.14 -2.88
CA VAL A 88 15.02 -2.53 -3.39
C VAL A 88 15.43 -3.49 -2.27
N GLY A 89 16.53 -3.19 -1.57
CA GLY A 89 17.01 -4.01 -0.45
C GLY A 89 15.99 -4.11 0.68
N GLY A 90 15.36 -3.00 1.06
CA GLY A 90 14.31 -2.95 2.07
C GLY A 90 13.07 -3.77 1.69
N ASN A 91 12.63 -3.69 0.44
CA ASN A 91 11.53 -4.53 -0.06
C ASN A 91 11.90 -6.03 -0.06
N HIS A 92 13.11 -6.36 -0.52
CA HIS A 92 13.59 -7.74 -0.52
C HIS A 92 13.66 -8.31 0.90
N TYR A 93 14.23 -7.55 1.84
CA TYR A 93 14.30 -7.91 3.26
C TYR A 93 12.90 -8.11 3.86
N ALA A 94 11.99 -7.13 3.69
CA ALA A 94 10.64 -7.24 4.21
C ALA A 94 9.91 -8.47 3.64
N ARG A 95 10.06 -8.74 2.34
CA ARG A 95 9.50 -9.91 1.66
C ARG A 95 9.99 -11.21 2.26
N LEU A 96 11.29 -11.34 2.53
CA LEU A 96 11.87 -12.53 3.14
C LEU A 96 11.32 -12.78 4.55
N ILE A 97 11.29 -11.74 5.38
CA ILE A 97 10.84 -11.84 6.78
C ILE A 97 9.35 -12.12 6.87
N THR A 98 8.53 -11.43 6.08
CA THR A 98 7.07 -11.58 6.10
C THR A 98 6.57 -12.77 5.28
N ARG A 99 7.44 -13.35 4.42
CA ARG A 99 7.12 -14.41 3.46
C ARG A 99 5.99 -14.04 2.50
N THR A 100 5.87 -12.74 2.19
CA THR A 100 4.83 -12.22 1.30
C THR A 100 5.37 -12.22 -0.13
N PRO A 101 4.68 -12.79 -1.14
CA PRO A 101 5.21 -12.96 -2.51
C PRO A 101 5.14 -11.67 -3.36
N ILE A 102 5.06 -10.49 -2.75
CA ILE A 102 4.96 -9.18 -3.40
C ILE A 102 6.35 -8.55 -3.48
N ARG A 103 6.76 -8.09 -4.67
CA ARG A 103 8.06 -7.43 -4.87
C ARG A 103 8.09 -6.01 -4.34
N ASP A 104 6.97 -5.28 -4.46
CA ASP A 104 6.83 -3.90 -3.99
C ASP A 104 5.85 -3.79 -2.83
N LEU A 105 6.34 -4.07 -1.62
CA LEU A 105 5.56 -4.00 -0.38
C LEU A 105 5.28 -2.57 0.10
N THR A 106 5.95 -1.57 -0.46
CA THR A 106 5.91 -0.18 0.03
C THR A 106 5.20 0.81 -0.90
N SER A 107 4.74 0.36 -2.07
CA SER A 107 4.01 1.23 -3.01
C SER A 107 2.68 1.72 -2.40
N GLY A 108 2.35 3.00 -2.56
CA GLY A 108 1.03 3.56 -2.19
C GLY A 108 -0.05 3.32 -3.24
N PHE A 109 0.32 2.79 -4.42
CA PHE A 109 -0.57 2.60 -5.55
C PHE A 109 -1.07 1.15 -5.59
N SER A 110 -2.35 0.95 -5.33
CA SER A 110 -2.94 -0.39 -5.30
C SER A 110 -4.43 -0.34 -5.64
N CYS A 111 -4.95 -1.45 -6.17
CA CYS A 111 -6.38 -1.68 -6.30
C CYS A 111 -6.74 -2.88 -5.41
N MET A 112 -7.77 -2.73 -4.59
CA MET A 112 -8.25 -3.75 -3.64
C MET A 112 -9.73 -3.98 -3.84
N ARG A 113 -10.15 -5.23 -3.93
CA ARG A 113 -11.58 -5.58 -3.96
C ARG A 113 -12.22 -5.24 -2.61
N THR A 114 -13.38 -4.60 -2.64
CA THR A 114 -14.10 -4.16 -1.43
C THR A 114 -14.61 -5.34 -0.61
N ASP A 115 -15.10 -6.39 -1.28
CA ASP A 115 -15.58 -7.61 -0.64
C ASP A 115 -14.47 -8.37 0.11
N PHE A 116 -13.24 -8.35 -0.39
CA PHE A 116 -12.10 -8.93 0.32
C PHE A 116 -11.61 -8.01 1.44
N LEU A 117 -11.46 -6.69 1.17
CA LEU A 117 -11.03 -5.71 2.16
C LEU A 117 -11.94 -5.69 3.39
N ALA A 118 -13.26 -5.84 3.21
CA ALA A 118 -14.22 -5.89 4.30
C ALA A 118 -13.99 -7.06 5.29
N ARG A 119 -13.33 -8.14 4.83
CA ARG A 119 -12.97 -9.31 5.66
C ARG A 119 -11.58 -9.21 6.29
N VAL A 120 -10.80 -8.20 5.90
CA VAL A 120 -9.44 -7.97 6.41
C VAL A 120 -9.51 -7.04 7.62
N PRO A 121 -8.96 -7.40 8.79
CA PRO A 121 -8.95 -6.52 9.96
C PRO A 121 -7.87 -5.42 9.80
N PHE A 122 -8.02 -4.59 8.77
CA PHE A 122 -7.07 -3.52 8.47
C PHE A 122 -7.00 -2.45 9.56
N GLU A 123 -8.03 -2.36 10.41
CA GLU A 123 -8.06 -1.45 11.56
C GLU A 123 -7.06 -1.83 12.65
N ASP A 124 -6.68 -3.10 12.72
CA ASP A 124 -5.71 -3.62 13.69
C ASP A 124 -4.26 -3.38 13.27
N VAL A 125 -4.04 -2.88 12.05
CA VAL A 125 -2.71 -2.56 11.56
C VAL A 125 -2.17 -1.31 12.26
N ARG A 126 -1.25 -1.50 13.23
CA ARG A 126 -0.65 -0.45 14.06
C ARG A 126 0.70 0.07 13.54
N ALA A 127 1.23 -0.51 12.48
CA ALA A 127 2.48 -0.06 11.87
C ALA A 127 2.37 1.39 11.35
N ARG A 128 3.49 2.13 11.35
CA ARG A 128 3.52 3.54 10.94
C ARG A 128 4.21 3.68 9.58
N GLY A 129 4.02 4.83 8.94
CA GLY A 129 4.70 5.16 7.68
C GLY A 129 4.53 4.07 6.61
N TYR A 130 5.60 3.77 5.89
CA TYR A 130 5.58 2.74 4.82
C TYR A 130 5.40 1.31 5.35
N ALA A 131 5.76 1.06 6.61
CA ALA A 131 5.58 -0.25 7.24
C ALA A 131 4.09 -0.62 7.36
N TRP A 132 3.19 0.35 7.34
CA TRP A 132 1.75 0.12 7.28
C TRP A 132 1.34 -0.65 6.02
N TRP A 133 1.92 -0.28 4.86
CA TRP A 133 1.67 -1.00 3.61
C TRP A 133 2.19 -2.44 3.65
N ILE A 134 3.39 -2.63 4.23
CA ILE A 134 3.96 -3.97 4.42
C ILE A 134 3.02 -4.82 5.27
N ALA A 135 2.52 -4.28 6.38
CA ALA A 135 1.62 -4.97 7.30
C ALA A 135 0.28 -5.31 6.62
N LEU A 136 -0.35 -4.35 5.95
CA LEU A 136 -1.62 -4.57 5.26
C LEU A 136 -1.48 -5.66 4.19
N ARG A 137 -0.45 -5.61 3.34
CA ARG A 137 -0.23 -6.60 2.29
C ARG A 137 0.08 -7.99 2.83
N THR A 138 0.84 -8.05 3.92
CA THR A 138 1.09 -9.31 4.61
C THR A 138 -0.21 -9.89 5.16
N LEU A 139 -1.10 -9.04 5.67
CA LEU A 139 -2.41 -9.46 6.17
C LEU A 139 -3.31 -9.99 5.03
N PHE A 140 -3.35 -9.31 3.89
CA PHE A 140 -4.03 -9.82 2.68
C PHE A 140 -3.51 -11.19 2.28
N HIS A 141 -2.18 -11.33 2.19
CA HIS A 141 -1.54 -12.59 1.83
C HIS A 141 -1.88 -13.72 2.81
N ARG A 142 -1.84 -13.46 4.11
CA ARG A 142 -2.18 -14.45 5.15
C ARG A 142 -3.63 -14.88 5.12
N ARG A 143 -4.52 -14.00 4.66
CA ARG A 143 -5.95 -14.29 4.46
C ARG A 143 -6.25 -14.98 3.14
N GLY A 144 -5.21 -15.39 2.39
CA GLY A 144 -5.35 -16.14 1.14
C GLY A 144 -5.76 -15.29 -0.05
N ALA A 145 -5.53 -13.97 -0.02
CA ALA A 145 -5.80 -13.09 -1.15
C ALA A 145 -5.06 -13.54 -2.42
N ARG A 146 -5.76 -13.53 -3.55
CA ARG A 146 -5.15 -13.62 -4.88
C ARG A 146 -4.51 -12.27 -5.18
N ILE A 147 -3.18 -12.26 -5.35
CA ILE A 147 -2.40 -11.02 -5.44
C ILE A 147 -1.70 -10.94 -6.78
N ALA A 148 -1.80 -9.79 -7.45
CA ALA A 148 -1.06 -9.47 -8.67
C ALA A 148 -0.22 -8.20 -8.49
N GLU A 149 0.81 -8.06 -9.33
CA GLU A 149 1.60 -6.84 -9.48
C GLU A 149 1.52 -6.36 -10.93
N VAL A 150 1.09 -5.11 -11.10
CA VAL A 150 1.05 -4.41 -12.40
C VAL A 150 2.24 -3.46 -12.45
N PRO A 151 3.05 -3.47 -13.52
CA PRO A 151 4.19 -2.57 -13.63
C PRO A 151 3.74 -1.11 -13.71
N ILE A 152 4.40 -0.26 -12.92
CA ILE A 152 4.22 1.18 -12.97
C ILE A 152 5.55 1.90 -13.10
N THR A 153 5.52 3.10 -13.67
CA THR A 153 6.63 4.04 -13.61
C THR A 153 6.40 5.03 -12.48
N PHE A 154 7.28 5.01 -11.49
CA PHE A 154 7.26 5.97 -10.40
C PHE A 154 8.19 7.14 -10.74
N VAL A 155 7.65 8.34 -10.74
CA VAL A 155 8.43 9.56 -10.98
C VAL A 155 8.64 10.30 -9.66
N GLU A 156 9.89 10.72 -9.37
CA GLU A 156 10.10 11.52 -8.16
C GLU A 156 9.29 12.83 -8.24
N ARG A 157 8.60 13.15 -7.14
CA ARG A 157 7.82 14.40 -7.06
C ARG A 157 8.70 15.61 -7.35
N ARG A 158 8.14 16.56 -8.11
CA ARG A 158 8.83 17.79 -8.52
C ARG A 158 8.94 18.82 -7.38
N LEU A 159 8.05 18.73 -6.38
CA LEU A 159 7.98 19.67 -5.26
C LEU A 159 8.03 18.90 -3.93
N GLY A 160 8.84 19.42 -3.00
CA GLY A 160 8.97 18.87 -1.64
C GLY A 160 10.23 18.03 -1.44
N ARG A 161 10.78 18.07 -0.23
CA ARG A 161 11.92 17.24 0.18
C ARG A 161 11.44 15.87 0.63
N SER A 162 11.99 14.82 0.06
CA SER A 162 11.81 13.46 0.57
C SER A 162 12.44 13.37 1.97
N LYS A 163 11.61 13.17 2.98
CA LYS A 163 12.09 12.99 4.36
C LYS A 163 12.47 11.52 4.55
N MET A 164 13.62 11.11 4.04
CA MET A 164 14.27 9.89 4.53
C MET A 164 14.94 10.23 5.86
N SER A 165 14.26 10.01 6.96
CA SER A 165 14.85 10.10 8.30
C SER A 165 15.40 8.72 8.70
N SER A 166 16.41 8.72 9.59
CA SER A 166 16.94 7.48 10.20
C SER A 166 15.85 6.62 10.85
N ASN A 167 14.77 7.23 11.32
CA ASN A 167 13.61 6.53 11.87
C ASN A 167 12.90 5.65 10.82
N ILE A 168 12.83 6.05 9.56
CA ILE A 168 12.22 5.25 8.49
C ILE A 168 13.03 3.99 8.23
N VAL A 169 14.35 4.08 8.25
CA VAL A 169 15.24 2.92 8.09
C VAL A 169 15.08 1.96 9.26
N TYR A 170 15.08 2.48 10.49
CA TYR A 170 14.89 1.68 11.70
C TYR A 170 13.51 0.98 11.73
N GLU A 171 12.45 1.70 11.43
CA GLU A 171 11.10 1.12 11.30
C GLU A 171 11.08 0.03 10.20
N GLY A 172 11.72 0.28 9.05
CA GLY A 172 11.82 -0.68 7.96
C GLY A 172 12.54 -1.98 8.33
N LEU A 173 13.46 -1.95 9.29
CA LEU A 173 14.18 -3.13 9.77
C LEU A 173 13.41 -3.90 10.85
N ILE A 174 12.72 -3.23 11.75
CA ILE A 174 12.09 -3.87 12.91
C ILE A 174 10.64 -4.28 12.62
N GLU A 175 9.88 -3.46 11.90
CA GLU A 175 8.47 -3.73 11.68
C GLU A 175 8.18 -5.04 10.92
N PRO A 176 8.96 -5.49 9.89
CA PRO A 176 8.73 -6.79 9.27
C PRO A 176 8.80 -7.95 10.27
N TRP A 177 9.68 -7.89 11.27
CA TRP A 177 9.76 -8.90 12.33
C TRP A 177 8.54 -8.85 13.27
N ARG A 178 8.10 -7.66 13.65
CA ARG A 178 6.89 -7.49 14.46
C ARG A 178 5.65 -8.02 13.73
N ILE A 179 5.54 -7.72 12.44
CA ILE A 179 4.47 -8.21 11.57
C ILE A 179 4.55 -9.73 11.45
N SER A 180 5.75 -10.28 11.28
CA SER A 180 5.95 -11.74 11.17
C SER A 180 5.56 -12.48 12.45
N ARG A 181 5.90 -11.94 13.63
CA ARG A 181 5.61 -12.57 14.94
C ARG A 181 4.13 -12.56 15.32
N ARG A 182 3.34 -11.57 14.89
CA ARG A 182 1.89 -11.55 15.08
C ARG A 182 1.13 -12.69 14.38
N ARG A 183 1.86 -13.60 13.76
CA ARG A 183 1.31 -14.77 13.07
C ARG A 183 0.64 -15.80 14.00
N SER A 184 0.98 -15.81 15.29
CA SER A 184 0.51 -16.83 16.23
C SER A 184 -0.89 -16.58 16.81
N ASP A 185 -1.41 -15.34 16.72
CA ASP A 185 -2.69 -15.02 17.36
C ASP A 185 -3.89 -14.98 16.39
N ASP A 186 -3.63 -15.06 15.05
CA ASP A 186 -4.65 -14.95 14.00
C ASP A 186 -5.15 -16.30 13.46
N SER A 187 -4.92 -17.41 14.18
CA SER A 187 -5.55 -18.70 13.83
C SER A 187 -7.04 -18.58 14.08
N PRO A 188 -7.91 -18.83 13.09
CA PRO A 188 -9.34 -18.90 13.34
C PRO A 188 -9.57 -20.04 14.34
N HIS A 189 -10.12 -19.71 15.50
CA HIS A 189 -10.71 -20.73 16.36
C HIS A 189 -11.82 -21.40 15.54
N GLY A 190 -11.66 -22.71 15.34
CA GLY A 190 -12.53 -23.60 14.60
C GLY A 190 -13.98 -23.64 15.09
#